data_b46f406ecc19a1a169cd9edb52c847d9
#
_entry.id   b46f406ecc19a1a169cd9edb52c847d9
#
_cell.length_a   1.000
_cell.length_b   1.000
_cell.length_c   1.000
_cell.angle_alpha   90.00
_cell.angle_beta   90.00
_cell.angle_gamma   90.00
#
_symmetry.space_group_name_H-M   'P 1'
#
loop_
_entity.id
_entity.type
_entity.pdbx_description
1 polymer ?
#
loop_
_entity_poly.entity_id
_entity_poly.type
_entity_poly.pdbx_seq_one_letter_code
_entity_poly.pdbx_strand_id
1 'polypeptide(L)'
;MINKGSGTRKIWKWIGGIIIALIVVAGSVSVYFSIRWKPVLTQKIKDVVYNGSEHLYTLNFKDIHLNLLTGSVTVDSILLAPDTAVFNERKKSGTAPTHLYRVKLEKLQLRRIEILSIYFKKRIEMNDIILEHPSINMIYNKVYKKPTPVKDRRSLYERISKTLKSVHIKGIKIEDADLDYVSGATGMILNSVKHLNVNVKDLLLDEHSKTDTTRFYYTKDISFEMTGYHSLSKNKMYTMKVDTITGSAIGRTVHIRGFKMIPMYPEIQFSKMLKTQKDRYDLAFDQIDFKGVNFYRLNIRGILQAKSLRIKNANAKVFMNREMPPGHGDKSQNFPHMALKRLPVESTIDTLQLRGVNVAYTEYNPISQEKGTVHIDRLTGNIYNVTNDSTSLSKNKYAVADLDAYLIRAAQLHIRINFNLLATNAAFTFKGHIGKMDMVKLNPLSKALGLVKIQSGQVQQIDFDVKASDKGSRGTMQMYYNNLKIELLKEGEDGQPAKKKGLLSFLANTLIIKDENPSKGKPVRSADIVFERPPGASFFNLLWKSVFIGMRETVGLGIIPMKSPEEGRKVVVKKLEERKEKREDRKQENQDKKQNRQEKREKRQARRAEKKAAKEQS
;
A
#
# COMPACT_ATOMS: atom_id res chain seq x y z
N MET A 1 -5.14 9.26 -10.68
CA MET A 1 -5.52 8.72 -12.00
C MET A 1 -4.27 8.67 -12.86
N ILE A 2 -3.60 7.53 -12.89
CA ILE A 2 -2.47 7.30 -13.79
C ILE A 2 -3.10 6.99 -15.14
N ASN A 3 -3.00 7.96 -16.05
CA ASN A 3 -3.50 7.82 -17.41
C ASN A 3 -2.71 6.69 -18.09
N LYS A 4 -3.36 5.56 -18.33
CA LYS A 4 -2.80 4.36 -18.97
C LYS A 4 -2.10 4.76 -20.26
N GLY A 5 -0.82 4.47 -20.29
CA GLY A 5 0.14 4.79 -21.32
C GLY A 5 -0.24 4.47 -22.75
N SER A 6 -0.79 5.46 -23.46
CA SER A 6 -0.74 5.47 -24.93
C SER A 6 0.66 5.83 -25.45
N GLY A 7 1.51 6.40 -24.60
CA GLY A 7 2.87 6.83 -24.96
C GLY A 7 3.86 5.68 -25.13
N THR A 8 3.91 4.75 -24.20
CA THR A 8 4.82 3.58 -24.28
C THR A 8 4.51 2.66 -25.47
N ARG A 9 3.21 2.49 -25.80
CA ARG A 9 2.82 1.76 -27.02
C ARG A 9 3.30 2.44 -28.33
N LYS A 10 3.50 3.74 -28.35
CA LYS A 10 4.01 4.45 -29.53
C LYS A 10 5.50 4.25 -29.74
N ILE A 11 6.33 4.19 -28.68
CA ILE A 11 7.78 3.94 -28.82
C ILE A 11 8.04 2.56 -29.42
N TRP A 12 7.46 1.52 -28.84
CA TRP A 12 7.63 0.16 -29.35
C TRP A 12 7.13 0.02 -30.79
N LYS A 13 6.12 0.83 -31.19
CA LYS A 13 5.68 0.92 -32.59
C LYS A 13 6.72 1.58 -33.49
N TRP A 14 7.41 2.62 -32.98
CA TRP A 14 8.45 3.30 -33.74
C TRP A 14 9.74 2.48 -33.84
N ILE A 15 10.19 1.91 -32.74
CA ILE A 15 11.35 0.99 -32.74
C ILE A 15 11.06 -0.23 -33.63
N GLY A 16 9.88 -0.83 -33.50
CA GLY A 16 9.44 -1.91 -34.37
C GLY A 16 9.29 -1.47 -35.82
N GLY A 17 8.76 -0.28 -36.08
CA GLY A 17 8.67 0.31 -37.43
C GLY A 17 10.05 0.58 -38.07
N ILE A 18 11.00 1.09 -37.30
CA ILE A 18 12.39 1.32 -37.74
C ILE A 18 13.08 -0.02 -38.04
N ILE A 19 12.91 -1.01 -37.16
CA ILE A 19 13.47 -2.35 -37.38
C ILE A 19 12.85 -2.99 -38.64
N ILE A 20 11.54 -2.90 -38.83
CA ILE A 20 10.85 -3.42 -40.03
C ILE A 20 11.31 -2.66 -41.30
N ALA A 21 11.47 -1.34 -41.22
CA ALA A 21 11.98 -0.52 -42.31
C ALA A 21 13.43 -0.92 -42.70
N LEU A 22 14.28 -1.13 -41.69
CA LEU A 22 15.64 -1.64 -41.87
C LEU A 22 15.66 -3.01 -42.57
N ILE A 23 14.76 -3.91 -42.20
CA ILE A 23 14.67 -5.26 -42.77
C ILE A 23 14.13 -5.24 -44.20
N VAL A 24 13.06 -4.46 -44.46
CA VAL A 24 12.47 -4.33 -45.82
C VAL A 24 13.48 -3.70 -46.79
N VAL A 25 14.20 -2.67 -46.34
CA VAL A 25 15.25 -2.01 -47.14
C VAL A 25 16.42 -2.96 -47.41
N ALA A 26 16.89 -3.71 -46.42
CA ALA A 26 17.95 -4.70 -46.58
C ALA A 26 17.55 -5.79 -47.60
N GLY A 27 16.34 -6.30 -47.58
CA GLY A 27 15.80 -7.29 -48.49
C GLY A 27 15.67 -6.80 -49.95
N SER A 28 15.28 -5.53 -50.12
CA SER A 28 15.09 -4.92 -51.45
C SER A 28 16.42 -4.57 -52.17
N VAL A 29 17.47 -4.35 -51.39
CA VAL A 29 18.75 -3.81 -51.86
C VAL A 29 19.78 -4.90 -52.19
N SER A 30 19.56 -6.13 -51.71
CA SER A 30 20.54 -7.23 -51.79
C SER A 30 20.97 -7.64 -53.20
N VAL A 31 20.14 -7.42 -54.18
CA VAL A 31 20.41 -7.85 -55.59
C VAL A 31 21.17 -6.79 -56.42
N TYR A 32 21.09 -5.53 -56.02
CA TYR A 32 21.62 -4.42 -56.85
C TYR A 32 22.91 -3.74 -56.36
N PHE A 33 23.38 -4.00 -55.12
CA PHE A 33 24.34 -3.11 -54.50
C PHE A 33 25.58 -3.74 -53.81
N SER A 34 26.40 -4.53 -54.50
CA SER A 34 27.64 -5.03 -53.88
C SER A 34 28.74 -3.97 -53.65
N ILE A 35 28.66 -2.80 -54.25
CA ILE A 35 29.74 -1.78 -54.13
C ILE A 35 29.27 -0.39 -53.73
N ARG A 36 28.01 0.02 -53.96
CA ARG A 36 27.50 1.38 -53.64
C ARG A 36 26.31 1.41 -52.67
N TRP A 37 25.97 0.35 -52.03
CA TRP A 37 24.76 0.18 -51.21
C TRP A 37 24.76 1.02 -49.92
N LYS A 38 25.92 1.18 -49.28
CA LYS A 38 26.05 1.77 -47.93
C LYS A 38 25.52 3.20 -47.86
N PRO A 39 25.90 4.16 -48.70
CA PRO A 39 25.37 5.53 -48.65
C PRO A 39 23.90 5.61 -49.00
N VAL A 40 23.42 4.85 -50.00
CA VAL A 40 22.02 4.82 -50.42
C VAL A 40 21.12 4.24 -49.32
N LEU A 41 21.53 3.14 -48.72
CA LEU A 41 20.83 2.49 -47.62
C LEU A 41 20.79 3.44 -46.40
N THR A 42 21.93 4.05 -46.05
CA THR A 42 22.03 5.03 -44.96
C THR A 42 21.02 6.17 -45.15
N GLN A 43 21.00 6.78 -46.36
CA GLN A 43 20.10 7.88 -46.63
C GLN A 43 18.63 7.45 -46.61
N LYS A 44 18.27 6.33 -47.23
CA LYS A 44 16.91 5.81 -47.22
C LYS A 44 16.37 5.53 -45.80
N ILE A 45 17.19 4.96 -44.92
CA ILE A 45 16.80 4.71 -43.52
C ILE A 45 16.55 6.04 -42.79
N LYS A 46 17.41 7.02 -42.99
CA LYS A 46 17.22 8.38 -42.38
C LYS A 46 15.95 9.04 -42.91
N ASP A 47 15.71 8.97 -44.23
CA ASP A 47 14.51 9.56 -44.87
C ASP A 47 13.22 8.88 -44.41
N VAL A 48 13.20 7.56 -44.23
CA VAL A 48 12.04 6.82 -43.71
C VAL A 48 11.70 7.28 -42.30
N VAL A 49 12.68 7.49 -41.44
CA VAL A 49 12.45 7.99 -40.07
C VAL A 49 12.00 9.45 -40.08
N TYR A 50 12.67 10.28 -40.85
CA TYR A 50 12.37 11.72 -40.96
C TYR A 50 10.97 11.95 -41.52
N ASN A 51 10.64 11.37 -42.67
CA ASN A 51 9.33 11.52 -43.32
C ASN A 51 8.22 10.80 -42.52
N GLY A 52 8.49 9.59 -42.02
CA GLY A 52 7.53 8.82 -41.23
C GLY A 52 7.22 9.44 -39.88
N SER A 53 8.11 10.29 -39.33
CA SER A 53 7.86 11.07 -38.12
C SER A 53 7.25 12.45 -38.42
N GLU A 54 6.93 12.73 -39.69
CA GLU A 54 6.54 14.08 -40.13
C GLU A 54 7.58 15.11 -39.67
N HIS A 55 8.85 14.82 -39.91
CA HIS A 55 10.04 15.63 -39.62
C HIS A 55 10.36 15.81 -38.11
N LEU A 56 9.61 15.17 -37.22
CA LEU A 56 9.82 15.35 -35.77
C LEU A 56 11.08 14.66 -35.24
N TYR A 57 11.56 13.61 -35.91
CA TYR A 57 12.75 12.87 -35.46
C TYR A 57 13.80 12.76 -36.56
N THR A 58 15.04 12.91 -36.13
CA THR A 58 16.22 12.62 -36.96
C THR A 58 16.90 11.35 -36.46
N LEU A 59 17.38 10.51 -37.40
CA LEU A 59 18.15 9.32 -37.12
C LEU A 59 19.57 9.51 -37.61
N ASN A 60 20.52 9.27 -36.74
CA ASN A 60 21.96 9.21 -37.10
C ASN A 60 22.55 7.91 -36.58
N PHE A 61 23.55 7.40 -37.27
CA PHE A 61 24.36 6.26 -36.83
C PHE A 61 25.76 6.36 -37.46
N LYS A 62 26.73 5.72 -36.80
CA LYS A 62 28.13 5.81 -37.18
C LYS A 62 28.40 4.96 -38.43
N ASP A 63 27.96 3.72 -38.40
CA ASP A 63 28.21 2.77 -39.48
C ASP A 63 27.11 1.71 -39.59
N ILE A 64 27.06 1.07 -40.79
CA ILE A 64 26.20 -0.09 -41.05
C ILE A 64 27.02 -1.15 -41.76
N HIS A 65 27.02 -2.36 -41.24
CA HIS A 65 27.70 -3.51 -41.79
C HIS A 65 26.69 -4.58 -42.21
N LEU A 66 26.77 -5.03 -43.44
CA LEU A 66 25.94 -6.09 -43.99
C LEU A 66 26.82 -7.30 -44.36
N ASN A 67 26.47 -8.45 -43.83
CA ASN A 67 27.07 -9.74 -44.25
C ASN A 67 26.00 -10.58 -44.97
N LEU A 68 26.10 -10.61 -46.30
CA LEU A 68 25.12 -11.32 -47.14
C LEU A 68 25.19 -12.84 -46.97
N LEU A 69 26.38 -13.39 -46.68
CA LEU A 69 26.56 -14.84 -46.51
C LEU A 69 25.85 -15.36 -45.25
N THR A 70 25.87 -14.58 -44.20
CA THR A 70 25.23 -14.93 -42.93
C THR A 70 23.83 -14.35 -42.77
N GLY A 71 23.40 -13.47 -43.69
CA GLY A 71 22.14 -12.72 -43.57
C GLY A 71 22.13 -11.80 -42.35
N SER A 72 23.28 -11.20 -41.99
CA SER A 72 23.38 -10.41 -40.76
C SER A 72 23.59 -8.93 -41.06
N VAL A 73 22.94 -8.07 -40.30
CA VAL A 73 23.08 -6.61 -40.34
C VAL A 73 23.48 -6.11 -38.95
N THR A 74 24.52 -5.28 -38.91
CA THR A 74 24.94 -4.59 -37.69
C THR A 74 24.92 -3.08 -37.93
N VAL A 75 24.35 -2.32 -37.03
CA VAL A 75 24.34 -0.85 -37.06
C VAL A 75 24.94 -0.33 -35.75
N ASP A 76 25.97 0.50 -35.88
CA ASP A 76 26.74 1.01 -34.75
C ASP A 76 26.37 2.45 -34.37
N SER A 77 26.32 2.75 -33.08
CA SER A 77 26.17 4.08 -32.53
C SER A 77 24.95 4.83 -33.06
N ILE A 78 23.77 4.25 -32.87
CA ILE A 78 22.49 4.82 -33.31
C ILE A 78 22.05 5.93 -32.37
N LEU A 79 21.64 7.08 -32.93
CA LEU A 79 21.03 8.19 -32.23
C LEU A 79 19.73 8.59 -32.92
N LEU A 80 18.60 8.36 -32.27
CA LEU A 80 17.31 8.95 -32.61
C LEU A 80 17.07 10.15 -31.70
N ALA A 81 16.91 11.34 -32.28
CA ALA A 81 16.72 12.57 -31.52
C ALA A 81 15.53 13.37 -32.07
N PRO A 82 14.74 14.04 -31.21
CA PRO A 82 13.69 14.93 -31.67
C PRO A 82 14.29 16.23 -32.22
N ASP A 83 13.68 16.73 -33.28
CA ASP A 83 13.94 18.08 -33.79
C ASP A 83 13.16 19.09 -32.91
N THR A 84 13.93 19.91 -32.21
CA THR A 84 13.38 20.90 -31.27
C THR A 84 12.68 22.04 -31.95
N ALA A 85 13.07 22.42 -33.19
CA ALA A 85 12.43 23.47 -33.97
C ALA A 85 11.04 23.01 -34.40
N VAL A 86 10.94 21.84 -35.01
CA VAL A 86 9.67 21.21 -35.42
C VAL A 86 8.75 20.98 -34.22
N PHE A 87 9.32 20.54 -33.08
CA PHE A 87 8.53 20.37 -31.86
C PHE A 87 7.94 21.70 -31.36
N ASN A 88 8.72 22.77 -31.36
CA ASN A 88 8.28 24.08 -30.89
C ASN A 88 7.22 24.68 -31.81
N GLU A 89 7.31 24.48 -33.11
CA GLU A 89 6.28 24.85 -34.08
C GLU A 89 4.97 24.11 -33.82
N ARG A 90 5.04 22.78 -33.67
CA ARG A 90 3.88 21.96 -33.30
C ARG A 90 3.27 22.32 -31.93
N LYS A 91 4.10 22.79 -31.00
CA LYS A 91 3.63 23.28 -29.71
C LYS A 91 2.80 24.56 -29.86
N LYS A 92 3.21 25.47 -30.76
CA LYS A 92 2.46 26.69 -31.10
C LYS A 92 1.13 26.35 -31.78
N SER A 93 1.12 25.39 -32.70
CA SER A 93 -0.09 24.93 -33.41
C SER A 93 -0.99 23.99 -32.58
N GLY A 94 -0.57 23.60 -31.36
CA GLY A 94 -1.34 22.69 -30.49
C GLY A 94 -1.34 21.22 -30.93
N THR A 95 -0.47 20.84 -31.89
CA THR A 95 -0.33 19.48 -32.42
C THR A 95 0.84 18.71 -31.84
N ALA A 96 1.64 19.32 -30.96
CA ALA A 96 2.82 18.71 -30.35
C ALA A 96 2.47 17.46 -29.50
N PRO A 97 3.27 16.38 -29.57
CA PRO A 97 3.11 15.24 -28.71
C PRO A 97 3.48 15.60 -27.25
N THR A 98 2.81 14.96 -26.27
CA THR A 98 3.13 15.13 -24.85
C THR A 98 4.46 14.49 -24.44
N HIS A 99 4.97 13.57 -25.24
CA HIS A 99 6.23 12.88 -24.97
C HIS A 99 7.13 12.93 -26.18
N LEU A 100 8.38 13.33 -25.94
CA LEU A 100 9.47 13.19 -26.89
C LEU A 100 10.39 12.06 -26.45
N TYR A 101 11.09 11.46 -27.42
CA TYR A 101 12.00 10.36 -27.15
C TYR A 101 13.36 10.65 -27.71
N ARG A 102 14.40 10.48 -26.90
CA ARG A 102 15.77 10.43 -27.34
C ARG A 102 16.30 9.03 -27.07
N VAL A 103 16.73 8.34 -28.11
CA VAL A 103 17.25 6.97 -28.01
C VAL A 103 18.69 6.98 -28.49
N LYS A 104 19.57 6.50 -27.64
CA LYS A 104 20.95 6.13 -28.00
C LYS A 104 21.04 4.62 -27.92
N LEU A 105 21.68 4.01 -28.89
CA LEU A 105 21.89 2.56 -28.92
C LEU A 105 23.30 2.30 -29.40
N GLU A 106 24.08 1.60 -28.60
CA GLU A 106 25.49 1.34 -28.95
C GLU A 106 25.57 0.46 -30.19
N LYS A 107 24.83 -0.63 -30.22
CA LYS A 107 24.81 -1.57 -31.35
C LYS A 107 23.45 -2.23 -31.51
N LEU A 108 22.98 -2.32 -32.76
CA LEU A 108 21.86 -3.15 -33.20
C LEU A 108 22.37 -4.27 -34.07
N GLN A 109 22.09 -5.51 -33.71
CA GLN A 109 22.42 -6.68 -34.51
C GLN A 109 21.14 -7.42 -34.93
N LEU A 110 21.01 -7.66 -36.26
CA LEU A 110 20.00 -8.52 -36.85
C LEU A 110 20.71 -9.75 -37.39
N ARG A 111 20.36 -10.96 -36.96
CA ARG A 111 21.10 -12.19 -37.28
C ARG A 111 20.26 -13.17 -38.07
N ARG A 112 20.83 -13.71 -39.12
CA ARG A 112 20.25 -14.73 -40.00
C ARG A 112 18.87 -14.32 -40.54
N ILE A 113 18.85 -13.17 -41.23
CA ILE A 113 17.68 -12.69 -41.96
C ILE A 113 17.51 -13.54 -43.20
N GLU A 114 16.35 -14.15 -43.41
CA GLU A 114 16.01 -14.88 -44.61
C GLU A 114 15.54 -13.92 -45.71
N ILE A 115 16.50 -13.31 -46.43
CA ILE A 115 16.24 -12.27 -47.43
C ILE A 115 15.30 -12.78 -48.55
N LEU A 116 15.45 -14.02 -49.00
CA LEU A 116 14.60 -14.62 -50.02
C LEU A 116 13.14 -14.78 -49.57
N SER A 117 12.92 -15.10 -48.30
CA SER A 117 11.57 -15.17 -47.71
C SER A 117 10.88 -13.79 -47.71
N ILE A 118 11.62 -12.70 -47.49
CA ILE A 118 11.06 -11.33 -47.56
C ILE A 118 10.61 -11.01 -48.97
N TYR A 119 11.47 -11.26 -49.95
CA TYR A 119 11.21 -10.87 -51.35
C TYR A 119 10.11 -11.72 -52.00
N PHE A 120 10.24 -13.06 -51.96
CA PHE A 120 9.35 -13.98 -52.66
C PHE A 120 8.08 -14.33 -51.87
N LYS A 121 8.17 -14.42 -50.53
CA LYS A 121 7.07 -14.91 -49.68
C LYS A 121 6.39 -13.82 -48.90
N LYS A 122 6.91 -12.58 -48.87
CA LYS A 122 6.48 -11.46 -48.03
C LYS A 122 6.48 -11.83 -46.55
N ARG A 123 7.46 -12.63 -46.11
CA ARG A 123 7.63 -13.08 -44.73
C ARG A 123 8.96 -12.59 -44.19
N ILE A 124 8.96 -12.01 -43.00
CA ILE A 124 10.16 -11.71 -42.25
C ILE A 124 10.47 -12.91 -41.36
N GLU A 125 11.55 -13.58 -41.64
CA GLU A 125 12.06 -14.69 -40.85
C GLU A 125 13.51 -14.38 -40.46
N MET A 126 13.81 -14.40 -39.13
CA MET A 126 15.17 -14.20 -38.63
C MET A 126 15.39 -14.89 -37.30
N ASN A 127 16.64 -15.11 -36.93
CA ASN A 127 16.96 -15.73 -35.67
C ASN A 127 16.87 -14.68 -34.52
N ASP A 128 17.74 -13.66 -34.54
CA ASP A 128 17.88 -12.78 -33.41
C ASP A 128 17.90 -11.30 -33.80
N ILE A 129 17.28 -10.49 -32.91
CA ILE A 129 17.48 -9.04 -32.78
C ILE A 129 18.18 -8.80 -31.47
N ILE A 130 19.34 -8.16 -31.47
CA ILE A 130 20.10 -7.82 -30.25
C ILE A 130 20.29 -6.31 -30.21
N LEU A 131 19.88 -5.70 -29.14
CA LEU A 131 20.07 -4.28 -28.81
C LEU A 131 21.02 -4.18 -27.63
N GLU A 132 22.23 -3.65 -27.87
CA GLU A 132 23.28 -3.50 -26.85
C GLU A 132 23.29 -2.08 -26.31
N HIS A 133 23.19 -1.94 -24.97
CA HIS A 133 23.23 -0.69 -24.19
C HIS A 133 22.28 0.41 -24.70
N PRO A 134 20.98 0.13 -24.90
CA PRO A 134 20.05 1.17 -25.29
C PRO A 134 19.78 2.12 -24.12
N SER A 135 19.96 3.43 -24.37
CA SER A 135 19.60 4.50 -23.42
C SER A 135 18.43 5.29 -23.98
N ILE A 136 17.30 5.28 -23.29
CA ILE A 136 16.05 5.87 -23.73
C ILE A 136 15.63 6.96 -22.74
N ASN A 137 15.65 8.21 -23.20
CA ASN A 137 15.08 9.33 -22.45
C ASN A 137 13.67 9.66 -22.99
N MET A 138 12.67 9.45 -22.18
CA MET A 138 11.28 9.84 -22.43
C MET A 138 11.02 11.19 -21.78
N ILE A 139 10.94 12.25 -22.58
CA ILE A 139 10.82 13.64 -22.11
C ILE A 139 9.35 14.02 -22.12
N TYR A 140 8.79 14.28 -20.94
CA TYR A 140 7.41 14.73 -20.77
C TYR A 140 7.30 16.25 -20.91
N ASN A 141 6.45 16.70 -21.84
CA ASN A 141 6.11 18.10 -22.03
C ASN A 141 4.63 18.35 -21.74
N LYS A 142 4.32 19.35 -20.94
CA LYS A 142 2.96 19.76 -20.69
C LYS A 142 2.41 20.50 -21.93
N VAL A 143 1.46 19.89 -22.61
CA VAL A 143 0.76 20.48 -23.77
C VAL A 143 -0.67 20.79 -23.39
N TYR A 144 -1.14 22.00 -23.67
CA TYR A 144 -2.46 22.50 -23.24
C TYR A 144 -3.64 21.90 -24.01
N LYS A 145 -3.46 21.48 -25.24
CA LYS A 145 -4.43 20.70 -26.01
C LYS A 145 -3.94 19.28 -26.19
N LYS A 146 -4.64 18.31 -25.61
CA LYS A 146 -4.40 16.89 -25.91
C LYS A 146 -5.07 16.59 -27.25
N PRO A 147 -4.35 16.18 -28.30
CA PRO A 147 -4.99 15.54 -29.42
C PRO A 147 -5.71 14.30 -28.89
N THR A 148 -7.00 14.17 -29.16
CA THR A 148 -7.74 12.95 -28.79
C THR A 148 -7.16 11.83 -29.65
N PRO A 149 -6.45 10.85 -29.07
CA PRO A 149 -5.86 9.80 -29.88
C PRO A 149 -7.00 8.95 -30.44
N VAL A 150 -7.16 8.94 -31.74
CA VAL A 150 -8.00 7.95 -32.41
C VAL A 150 -7.38 6.59 -32.05
N LYS A 151 -8.10 5.81 -31.25
CA LYS A 151 -7.67 4.45 -30.89
C LYS A 151 -7.71 3.60 -32.16
N ASP A 152 -6.57 3.39 -32.77
CA ASP A 152 -6.42 2.37 -33.78
C ASP A 152 -6.69 0.99 -33.16
N ARG A 153 -7.87 0.43 -33.44
CA ARG A 153 -8.33 -0.86 -32.90
C ARG A 153 -7.74 -2.07 -33.62
N ARG A 154 -7.02 -1.85 -34.72
CA ARG A 154 -6.39 -2.92 -35.50
C ARG A 154 -5.33 -3.63 -34.66
N SER A 155 -5.27 -4.96 -34.77
CA SER A 155 -4.18 -5.78 -34.21
C SER A 155 -2.84 -5.41 -34.85
N LEU A 156 -1.71 -5.83 -34.24
CA LEU A 156 -0.40 -5.62 -34.85
C LEU A 156 -0.30 -6.29 -36.23
N TYR A 157 -0.88 -7.47 -36.39
CA TYR A 157 -0.93 -8.17 -37.67
C TYR A 157 -1.75 -7.38 -38.71
N GLU A 158 -2.96 -6.93 -38.38
CA GLU A 158 -3.80 -6.13 -39.29
C GLU A 158 -3.12 -4.86 -39.81
N ARG A 159 -2.11 -4.35 -39.12
CA ARG A 159 -1.33 -3.18 -39.55
C ARG A 159 -0.25 -3.52 -40.56
N ILE A 160 0.32 -4.72 -40.49
CA ILE A 160 1.38 -5.16 -41.37
C ILE A 160 0.87 -6.03 -42.53
N SER A 161 -0.33 -6.61 -42.42
CA SER A 161 -0.88 -7.61 -43.33
C SER A 161 -1.00 -7.16 -44.80
N LYS A 162 -1.11 -5.84 -45.05
CA LYS A 162 -1.06 -5.30 -46.42
C LYS A 162 0.30 -5.45 -47.10
N THR A 163 1.38 -5.48 -46.29
CA THR A 163 2.77 -5.51 -46.81
C THR A 163 3.43 -6.86 -46.56
N LEU A 164 3.15 -7.48 -45.42
CA LEU A 164 3.79 -8.71 -44.96
C LEU A 164 2.76 -9.76 -44.60
N LYS A 165 3.00 -11.02 -44.97
CA LYS A 165 2.16 -12.17 -44.55
C LYS A 165 2.44 -12.63 -43.14
N SER A 166 3.69 -12.55 -42.69
CA SER A 166 4.09 -12.91 -41.34
C SER A 166 5.42 -12.28 -40.94
N VAL A 167 5.62 -12.15 -39.60
CA VAL A 167 6.90 -11.81 -38.97
C VAL A 167 7.20 -12.87 -37.93
N HIS A 168 8.29 -13.60 -38.09
CA HIS A 168 8.77 -14.62 -37.16
C HIS A 168 10.21 -14.32 -36.74
N ILE A 169 10.43 -14.06 -35.45
CA ILE A 169 11.74 -13.76 -34.86
C ILE A 169 11.94 -14.71 -33.69
N LYS A 170 12.95 -15.58 -33.79
CA LYS A 170 13.19 -16.61 -32.76
C LYS A 170 13.63 -16.02 -31.41
N GLY A 171 14.44 -14.95 -31.45
CA GLY A 171 14.93 -14.28 -30.25
C GLY A 171 15.00 -12.76 -30.38
N ILE A 172 14.58 -12.01 -29.34
CA ILE A 172 14.88 -10.60 -29.22
C ILE A 172 15.55 -10.39 -27.86
N LYS A 173 16.74 -9.80 -27.87
CA LYS A 173 17.50 -9.49 -26.66
C LYS A 173 17.72 -7.99 -26.56
N ILE A 174 17.39 -7.45 -25.40
CA ILE A 174 17.75 -6.10 -24.99
C ILE A 174 18.74 -6.28 -23.85
N GLU A 175 19.96 -5.82 -24.03
CA GLU A 175 21.06 -6.02 -23.10
C GLU A 175 21.45 -4.67 -22.48
N ASP A 176 21.34 -4.58 -21.17
CA ASP A 176 21.77 -3.44 -20.35
C ASP A 176 21.14 -2.09 -20.73
N ALA A 177 19.81 -2.06 -20.85
CA ALA A 177 19.07 -0.86 -21.22
C ALA A 177 18.87 0.10 -20.04
N ASP A 178 19.04 1.39 -20.30
CA ASP A 178 18.70 2.49 -19.39
C ASP A 178 17.44 3.22 -19.87
N LEU A 179 16.50 3.48 -18.95
CA LEU A 179 15.25 4.18 -19.23
C LEU A 179 15.07 5.33 -18.23
N ASP A 180 15.06 6.57 -18.74
CA ASP A 180 14.81 7.75 -17.90
C ASP A 180 13.53 8.47 -18.35
N TYR A 181 12.64 8.75 -17.41
CA TYR A 181 11.48 9.61 -17.61
C TYR A 181 11.79 11.00 -17.07
N VAL A 182 11.88 11.97 -17.96
CA VAL A 182 12.42 13.31 -17.69
C VAL A 182 11.34 14.37 -17.84
N SER A 183 11.30 15.33 -16.94
CA SER A 183 10.47 16.54 -17.07
C SER A 183 11.06 17.46 -18.13
N GLY A 184 10.35 17.71 -19.23
CA GLY A 184 10.79 18.64 -20.28
C GLY A 184 10.87 20.11 -19.82
N ALA A 185 10.15 20.46 -18.74
CA ALA A 185 10.18 21.81 -18.19
C ALA A 185 11.41 22.07 -17.30
N THR A 186 11.92 21.06 -16.60
CA THR A 186 12.98 21.22 -15.57
C THR A 186 14.21 20.38 -15.84
N GLY A 187 14.19 19.46 -16.80
CA GLY A 187 15.27 18.48 -17.01
C GLY A 187 15.39 17.41 -15.90
N MET A 188 14.53 17.45 -14.88
CA MET A 188 14.61 16.54 -13.74
C MET A 188 14.17 15.12 -14.13
N ILE A 189 14.94 14.12 -13.74
CA ILE A 189 14.56 12.71 -13.85
C ILE A 189 13.48 12.41 -12.81
N LEU A 190 12.29 12.02 -13.28
CA LEU A 190 11.14 11.67 -12.43
C LEU A 190 11.11 10.18 -12.11
N ASN A 191 11.47 9.35 -13.08
CA ASN A 191 11.60 7.90 -12.93
C ASN A 191 12.82 7.43 -13.70
N SER A 192 13.52 6.45 -13.18
CA SER A 192 14.69 5.84 -13.82
C SER A 192 14.67 4.32 -13.62
N VAL A 193 15.04 3.61 -14.64
CA VAL A 193 15.38 2.18 -14.62
C VAL A 193 16.77 2.02 -15.17
N LYS A 194 17.62 1.29 -14.48
CA LYS A 194 18.98 1.00 -14.94
C LYS A 194 19.14 -0.50 -15.19
N HIS A 195 20.06 -0.83 -16.09
CA HIS A 195 20.44 -2.22 -16.36
C HIS A 195 19.23 -3.14 -16.63
N LEU A 196 18.33 -2.71 -17.54
CA LEU A 196 17.21 -3.54 -17.96
C LEU A 196 17.67 -4.55 -19.02
N ASN A 197 17.56 -5.82 -18.70
CA ASN A 197 17.74 -6.93 -19.63
C ASN A 197 16.39 -7.55 -19.97
N VAL A 198 16.09 -7.73 -21.24
CA VAL A 198 14.86 -8.39 -21.72
C VAL A 198 15.23 -9.47 -22.72
N ASN A 199 14.66 -10.65 -22.52
CA ASN A 199 14.80 -11.77 -23.45
C ASN A 199 13.40 -12.23 -23.89
N VAL A 200 13.13 -12.11 -25.18
CA VAL A 200 11.88 -12.52 -25.83
C VAL A 200 12.16 -13.73 -26.70
N LYS A 201 11.34 -14.77 -26.56
CA LYS A 201 11.48 -16.00 -27.37
C LYS A 201 10.27 -16.16 -28.27
N ASP A 202 10.57 -16.45 -29.54
CA ASP A 202 9.62 -16.89 -30.55
C ASP A 202 8.46 -15.90 -30.73
N LEU A 203 8.78 -14.67 -31.19
CA LEU A 203 7.80 -13.69 -31.62
C LEU A 203 7.21 -14.14 -32.97
N LEU A 204 5.90 -14.34 -33.04
CA LEU A 204 5.16 -14.67 -34.25
C LEU A 204 3.99 -13.74 -34.46
N LEU A 205 3.96 -13.04 -35.58
CA LEU A 205 2.85 -12.20 -36.05
C LEU A 205 2.37 -12.77 -37.39
N ASP A 206 1.18 -13.37 -37.39
CA ASP A 206 0.49 -13.90 -38.55
C ASP A 206 -1.04 -13.76 -38.37
N GLU A 207 -1.81 -14.32 -39.28
CA GLU A 207 -3.28 -14.26 -39.23
C GLU A 207 -3.89 -14.95 -38.02
N HIS A 208 -3.22 -15.94 -37.42
CA HIS A 208 -3.66 -16.72 -36.27
C HIS A 208 -3.21 -16.11 -34.93
N SER A 209 -2.25 -15.19 -34.95
CA SER A 209 -1.60 -14.67 -33.74
C SER A 209 -2.54 -13.96 -32.78
N LYS A 210 -3.71 -13.45 -33.25
CA LYS A 210 -4.70 -12.78 -32.42
C LYS A 210 -5.46 -13.75 -31.51
N THR A 211 -5.63 -14.99 -31.96
CA THR A 211 -6.41 -16.05 -31.26
C THR A 211 -5.53 -17.07 -30.56
N ASP A 212 -4.22 -17.03 -30.76
CA ASP A 212 -3.28 -17.94 -30.10
C ASP A 212 -3.14 -17.62 -28.61
N THR A 213 -3.81 -18.42 -27.77
CA THR A 213 -3.80 -18.28 -26.31
C THR A 213 -2.53 -18.82 -25.65
N THR A 214 -1.67 -19.49 -26.40
CA THR A 214 -0.40 -20.03 -25.90
C THR A 214 0.70 -18.97 -25.86
N ARG A 215 0.46 -17.82 -26.49
CA ARG A 215 1.41 -16.73 -26.62
C ARG A 215 1.01 -15.53 -25.75
N PHE A 216 2.01 -14.92 -25.16
CA PHE A 216 1.90 -13.65 -24.45
C PHE A 216 2.57 -12.54 -25.28
N TYR A 217 1.85 -11.49 -25.68
CA TYR A 217 2.33 -10.45 -26.62
C TYR A 217 2.93 -11.04 -27.91
N TYR A 218 2.25 -12.05 -28.49
CA TYR A 218 2.70 -12.75 -29.72
C TYR A 218 3.97 -13.60 -29.55
N THR A 219 4.47 -13.80 -28.32
CA THR A 219 5.70 -14.50 -27.99
C THR A 219 5.44 -15.76 -27.17
N LYS A 220 6.31 -16.75 -27.22
CA LYS A 220 6.24 -17.91 -26.33
C LYS A 220 6.74 -17.60 -24.94
N ASP A 221 7.76 -16.76 -24.82
CA ASP A 221 8.28 -16.34 -23.51
C ASP A 221 8.79 -14.91 -23.56
N ILE A 222 8.58 -14.19 -22.45
CA ILE A 222 9.23 -12.93 -22.14
C ILE A 222 9.79 -13.06 -20.73
N SER A 223 11.11 -12.94 -20.61
CA SER A 223 11.76 -12.79 -19.32
C SER A 223 12.49 -11.47 -19.25
N PHE A 224 12.55 -10.88 -18.07
CA PHE A 224 13.25 -9.62 -17.86
C PHE A 224 13.89 -9.57 -16.48
N GLU A 225 14.95 -8.80 -16.40
CA GLU A 225 15.61 -8.39 -15.16
C GLU A 225 15.95 -6.92 -15.27
N MET A 226 15.62 -6.15 -14.25
CA MET A 226 16.04 -4.75 -14.12
C MET A 226 16.55 -4.47 -12.73
N THR A 227 17.52 -3.56 -12.64
CA THR A 227 18.06 -3.08 -11.36
C THR A 227 17.95 -1.57 -11.26
N GLY A 228 18.15 -1.04 -10.06
CA GLY A 228 18.27 0.39 -9.86
C GLY A 228 17.03 1.21 -10.23
N TYR A 229 15.81 0.68 -10.04
CA TYR A 229 14.60 1.48 -10.22
C TYR A 229 14.52 2.59 -9.19
N HIS A 230 14.33 3.81 -9.67
CA HIS A 230 14.14 5.01 -8.87
C HIS A 230 12.95 5.82 -9.39
N SER A 231 12.11 6.31 -8.47
CA SER A 231 10.95 7.14 -8.82
C SER A 231 10.67 8.18 -7.76
N LEU A 232 10.37 9.40 -8.18
CA LEU A 232 9.93 10.48 -7.32
C LEU A 232 8.40 10.58 -7.36
N SER A 233 7.76 10.66 -6.19
CA SER A 233 6.30 10.87 -6.12
C SER A 233 5.91 12.22 -6.74
N LYS A 234 4.67 12.30 -7.30
CA LYS A 234 4.17 13.53 -7.96
C LYS A 234 4.24 14.78 -7.08
N ASN A 235 4.01 14.63 -5.78
CA ASN A 235 4.08 15.72 -4.80
C ASN A 235 5.47 15.90 -4.21
N LYS A 236 6.48 15.19 -4.69
CA LYS A 236 7.88 15.21 -4.22
C LYS A 236 8.06 14.91 -2.72
N MET A 237 7.09 14.23 -2.10
CA MET A 237 7.14 13.88 -0.68
C MET A 237 7.83 12.53 -0.42
N TYR A 238 7.93 11.68 -1.45
CA TYR A 238 8.51 10.34 -1.35
C TYR A 238 9.41 10.02 -2.53
N THR A 239 10.45 9.27 -2.23
CA THR A 239 11.26 8.55 -3.21
C THR A 239 10.95 7.06 -3.11
N MET A 240 10.71 6.41 -4.25
CA MET A 240 10.61 4.95 -4.35
C MET A 240 11.86 4.39 -5.01
N LYS A 241 12.40 3.31 -4.43
CA LYS A 241 13.56 2.58 -4.96
C LYS A 241 13.24 1.10 -4.99
N VAL A 242 13.78 0.39 -5.98
CA VAL A 242 13.78 -1.06 -6.04
C VAL A 242 15.16 -1.50 -6.49
N ASP A 243 15.75 -2.44 -5.77
CA ASP A 243 17.08 -2.93 -6.10
C ASP A 243 17.03 -3.82 -7.36
N THR A 244 16.11 -4.80 -7.40
CA THR A 244 15.97 -5.70 -8.54
C THR A 244 14.51 -6.12 -8.76
N ILE A 245 14.08 -6.18 -10.02
CA ILE A 245 12.82 -6.80 -10.43
C ILE A 245 13.12 -7.82 -11.52
N THR A 246 12.73 -9.07 -11.32
CA THR A 246 12.81 -10.13 -12.34
C THR A 246 11.42 -10.67 -12.65
N GLY A 247 11.20 -11.08 -13.88
CA GLY A 247 9.95 -11.68 -14.31
C GLY A 247 10.12 -12.68 -15.42
N SER A 248 9.22 -13.68 -15.46
CA SER A 248 9.17 -14.69 -16.53
C SER A 248 7.71 -15.03 -16.84
N ALA A 249 7.34 -14.90 -18.10
CA ALA A 249 5.99 -15.22 -18.55
C ALA A 249 5.74 -16.72 -18.48
N ILE A 250 6.68 -17.55 -18.94
CA ILE A 250 6.56 -19.02 -18.87
C ILE A 250 6.67 -19.53 -17.45
N GLY A 251 7.55 -18.92 -16.63
CA GLY A 251 7.66 -19.20 -15.18
C GLY A 251 6.48 -18.72 -14.37
N ARG A 252 5.65 -17.85 -14.94
CA ARG A 252 4.49 -17.23 -14.30
C ARG A 252 4.84 -16.55 -12.97
N THR A 253 6.00 -15.91 -12.92
CA THR A 253 6.56 -15.29 -11.71
C THR A 253 6.98 -13.85 -11.94
N VAL A 254 6.88 -13.04 -10.85
CA VAL A 254 7.54 -11.75 -10.73
C VAL A 254 8.16 -11.69 -9.35
N HIS A 255 9.43 -11.33 -9.28
CA HIS A 255 10.18 -11.16 -8.03
C HIS A 255 10.68 -9.73 -7.91
N ILE A 256 10.43 -9.10 -6.77
CA ILE A 256 10.88 -7.76 -6.45
C ILE A 256 11.76 -7.85 -5.19
N ARG A 257 12.94 -7.26 -5.24
CA ARG A 257 13.91 -7.21 -4.15
C ARG A 257 14.22 -5.78 -3.77
N GLY A 258 14.32 -5.52 -2.48
CA GLY A 258 14.77 -4.26 -1.95
C GLY A 258 13.85 -3.08 -2.25
N PHE A 259 12.51 -3.29 -2.25
CA PHE A 259 11.57 -2.17 -2.41
C PHE A 259 11.63 -1.25 -1.20
N LYS A 260 11.79 0.06 -1.44
CA LYS A 260 11.76 1.10 -0.41
C LYS A 260 10.90 2.28 -0.86
N MET A 261 10.05 2.76 0.04
CA MET A 261 9.36 4.05 -0.08
C MET A 261 9.85 4.95 1.04
N ILE A 262 10.70 5.92 0.69
CA ILE A 262 11.44 6.75 1.62
C ILE A 262 10.84 8.16 1.61
N PRO A 263 10.35 8.68 2.74
CA PRO A 263 9.87 10.05 2.82
C PRO A 263 11.04 11.03 2.76
N MET A 264 10.83 12.13 2.02
CA MET A 264 11.86 13.15 1.76
C MET A 264 12.16 14.06 2.96
N TYR A 265 11.27 14.07 3.97
CA TYR A 265 11.38 14.94 5.13
C TYR A 265 11.23 14.17 6.44
N PRO A 266 11.85 14.61 7.54
CA PRO A 266 11.62 14.10 8.90
C PRO A 266 10.14 14.23 9.31
N GLU A 267 9.70 13.45 10.30
CA GLU A 267 8.31 13.25 10.69
C GLU A 267 7.51 14.54 10.90
N ILE A 268 8.00 15.43 11.75
CA ILE A 268 7.31 16.70 12.07
C ILE A 268 7.33 17.65 10.87
N GLN A 269 8.47 17.80 10.18
CA GLN A 269 8.58 18.65 9.00
C GLN A 269 7.67 18.16 7.87
N PHE A 270 7.60 16.85 7.64
CA PHE A 270 6.70 16.23 6.66
C PHE A 270 5.25 16.62 6.91
N SER A 271 4.79 16.55 8.18
CA SER A 271 3.43 16.92 8.57
C SER A 271 3.14 18.40 8.33
N LYS A 272 4.08 19.28 8.71
CA LYS A 272 3.95 20.74 8.52
C LYS A 272 3.86 21.11 7.03
N MET A 273 4.60 20.43 6.15
CA MET A 273 4.52 20.65 4.69
C MET A 273 3.16 20.25 4.11
N LEU A 274 2.52 19.22 4.65
CA LEU A 274 1.19 18.77 4.21
C LEU A 274 0.05 19.56 4.84
N LYS A 275 0.31 20.35 5.89
CA LYS A 275 -0.63 21.24 6.60
C LYS A 275 -1.89 20.56 7.15
N THR A 276 -1.97 19.25 7.12
CA THR A 276 -3.13 18.45 7.60
C THR A 276 -2.66 17.11 8.15
N GLN A 277 -3.53 16.45 8.96
CA GLN A 277 -3.30 15.11 9.49
C GLN A 277 -3.25 14.06 8.38
N LYS A 278 -2.08 13.91 7.73
CA LYS A 278 -1.82 12.82 6.78
C LYS A 278 -0.76 11.89 7.34
N ASP A 279 -0.96 10.61 7.11
CA ASP A 279 0.00 9.60 7.52
C ASP A 279 1.27 9.70 6.65
N ARG A 280 2.43 9.65 7.30
CA ARG A 280 3.75 9.53 6.67
C ARG A 280 4.16 8.08 6.72
N TYR A 281 4.50 7.54 5.57
CA TYR A 281 4.91 6.14 5.41
C TYR A 281 6.42 6.07 5.17
N ASP A 282 7.11 5.15 5.85
CA ASP A 282 8.49 4.77 5.59
C ASP A 282 8.48 3.24 5.48
N LEU A 283 8.62 2.73 4.25
CA LEU A 283 8.40 1.33 3.93
C LEU A 283 9.67 0.71 3.36
N ALA A 284 10.00 -0.50 3.83
CA ALA A 284 11.05 -1.33 3.27
C ALA A 284 10.57 -2.78 3.20
N PHE A 285 10.64 -3.39 2.02
CA PHE A 285 10.29 -4.78 1.76
C PHE A 285 11.49 -5.48 1.13
N ASP A 286 12.08 -6.45 1.81
CA ASP A 286 13.23 -7.18 1.26
C ASP A 286 12.82 -8.03 0.07
N GLN A 287 11.63 -8.65 0.15
CA GLN A 287 11.19 -9.60 -0.86
C GLN A 287 9.68 -9.56 -1.07
N ILE A 288 9.28 -9.42 -2.33
CA ILE A 288 7.90 -9.51 -2.81
C ILE A 288 7.88 -10.47 -3.99
N ASP A 289 7.15 -11.59 -3.87
CA ASP A 289 7.10 -12.63 -4.91
C ASP A 289 5.67 -12.90 -5.35
N PHE A 290 5.40 -12.72 -6.63
CA PHE A 290 4.19 -13.19 -7.27
C PHE A 290 4.44 -14.56 -7.90
N LYS A 291 3.54 -15.53 -7.67
CA LYS A 291 3.56 -16.84 -8.30
C LYS A 291 2.22 -17.17 -8.96
N GLY A 292 2.29 -17.89 -10.06
CA GLY A 292 1.12 -18.26 -10.84
C GLY A 292 0.44 -17.06 -11.51
N VAL A 293 1.21 -16.07 -11.94
CA VAL A 293 0.72 -14.89 -12.66
C VAL A 293 0.15 -15.31 -14.00
N ASN A 294 -1.06 -14.84 -14.30
CA ASN A 294 -1.69 -15.05 -15.59
C ASN A 294 -1.38 -13.87 -16.52
N PHE A 295 -0.22 -13.91 -17.18
CA PHE A 295 0.22 -12.84 -18.08
C PHE A 295 -0.70 -12.67 -19.29
N TYR A 296 -1.37 -13.71 -19.76
CA TYR A 296 -2.34 -13.63 -20.84
C TYR A 296 -3.55 -12.74 -20.46
N ARG A 297 -4.16 -12.97 -19.28
CA ARG A 297 -5.25 -12.12 -18.78
C ARG A 297 -4.79 -10.69 -18.53
N LEU A 298 -3.57 -10.52 -18.01
CA LEU A 298 -2.98 -9.20 -17.79
C LEU A 298 -2.82 -8.44 -19.12
N ASN A 299 -2.39 -9.11 -20.17
CA ASN A 299 -2.23 -8.52 -21.50
C ASN A 299 -3.57 -8.14 -22.16
N ILE A 300 -4.50 -9.09 -22.26
CA ILE A 300 -5.73 -8.91 -23.05
C ILE A 300 -6.77 -8.08 -22.31
N ARG A 301 -6.93 -8.33 -21.00
CA ARG A 301 -7.98 -7.70 -20.18
C ARG A 301 -7.47 -6.65 -19.20
N GLY A 302 -6.15 -6.53 -19.00
CA GLY A 302 -5.57 -5.68 -17.97
C GLY A 302 -5.84 -6.17 -16.55
N ILE A 303 -6.15 -7.46 -16.36
CA ILE A 303 -6.48 -8.06 -15.06
C ILE A 303 -5.24 -8.76 -14.51
N LEU A 304 -4.80 -8.35 -13.31
CA LEU A 304 -3.74 -9.02 -12.55
C LEU A 304 -4.34 -10.24 -11.83
N GLN A 305 -4.02 -11.43 -12.27
CA GLN A 305 -4.39 -12.66 -11.60
C GLN A 305 -3.13 -13.42 -11.18
N ALA A 306 -3.04 -13.80 -9.89
CA ALA A 306 -1.94 -14.59 -9.35
C ALA A 306 -2.44 -15.60 -8.31
N LYS A 307 -1.81 -16.78 -8.23
CA LYS A 307 -2.10 -17.76 -7.17
C LYS A 307 -1.64 -17.27 -5.82
N SER A 308 -0.46 -16.67 -5.75
CA SER A 308 0.03 -16.12 -4.50
C SER A 308 0.88 -14.88 -4.68
N LEU A 309 0.80 -14.00 -3.68
CA LEU A 309 1.71 -12.90 -3.44
C LEU A 309 2.35 -13.13 -2.05
N ARG A 310 3.66 -13.24 -2.00
CA ARG A 310 4.40 -13.38 -0.74
C ARG A 310 5.20 -12.12 -0.46
N ILE A 311 5.04 -11.58 0.74
CA ILE A 311 5.85 -10.48 1.29
C ILE A 311 6.67 -11.05 2.44
N LYS A 312 8.00 -10.90 2.36
CA LYS A 312 8.92 -11.41 3.37
C LYS A 312 9.85 -10.31 3.87
N ASN A 313 10.08 -10.27 5.19
CA ASN A 313 10.97 -9.33 5.87
C ASN A 313 10.63 -7.89 5.48
N ALA A 314 9.48 -7.41 5.92
CA ALA A 314 9.06 -6.05 5.65
C ALA A 314 9.05 -5.20 6.92
N ASN A 315 9.36 -3.92 6.77
CA ASN A 315 9.25 -2.92 7.81
C ASN A 315 8.36 -1.77 7.31
N ALA A 316 7.27 -1.53 8.02
CA ALA A 316 6.34 -0.45 7.73
C ALA A 316 6.26 0.50 8.93
N LYS A 317 6.81 1.71 8.79
CA LYS A 317 6.69 2.76 9.80
C LYS A 317 5.65 3.76 9.33
N VAL A 318 4.64 3.98 10.15
CA VAL A 318 3.55 4.93 9.89
C VAL A 318 3.58 5.97 10.99
N PHE A 319 3.65 7.24 10.63
CA PHE A 319 3.66 8.36 11.57
C PHE A 319 2.49 9.30 11.29
N MET A 320 1.79 9.73 12.35
CA MET A 320 0.74 10.72 12.31
C MET A 320 1.00 11.83 13.34
N ASN A 321 0.93 13.08 12.90
CA ASN A 321 0.98 14.25 13.79
C ASN A 321 -0.44 14.72 14.10
N ARG A 322 -0.87 14.61 15.38
CA ARG A 322 -2.18 15.05 15.84
C ARG A 322 -2.29 16.55 16.10
N GLU A 323 -1.16 17.28 16.06
CA GLU A 323 -1.13 18.75 16.15
C GLU A 323 -1.76 19.39 14.89
N MET A 324 -1.62 18.74 13.74
CA MET A 324 -2.14 19.26 12.48
C MET A 324 -3.67 19.20 12.46
N PRO A 325 -4.36 20.14 11.77
CA PRO A 325 -5.80 20.09 11.60
C PRO A 325 -6.22 18.84 10.81
N PRO A 326 -7.43 18.29 11.06
CA PRO A 326 -7.96 17.19 10.26
C PRO A 326 -7.93 17.53 8.76
N GLY A 327 -7.55 16.55 7.95
CA GLY A 327 -7.58 16.72 6.49
C GLY A 327 -9.01 16.64 5.95
N HIS A 328 -9.21 17.19 4.74
CA HIS A 328 -10.46 17.01 4.02
C HIS A 328 -10.59 15.54 3.56
N GLY A 329 -11.71 14.90 3.88
CA GLY A 329 -12.02 13.53 3.50
C GLY A 329 -11.84 12.50 4.60
N ASP A 330 -12.49 11.37 4.40
CA ASP A 330 -12.51 10.26 5.34
C ASP A 330 -11.40 9.24 5.02
N LYS A 331 -10.50 8.99 6.00
CA LYS A 331 -9.43 8.01 5.87
C LYS A 331 -9.93 6.55 5.83
N SER A 332 -11.21 6.27 6.12
CA SER A 332 -11.77 4.92 5.93
C SER A 332 -11.64 4.44 4.49
N GLN A 333 -11.64 5.37 3.54
CA GLN A 333 -11.39 5.06 2.13
C GLN A 333 -9.98 4.50 1.88
N ASN A 334 -9.05 4.66 2.82
CA ASN A 334 -7.69 4.11 2.77
C ASN A 334 -7.54 2.80 3.58
N PHE A 335 -8.62 2.27 4.14
CA PHE A 335 -8.59 0.95 4.77
C PHE A 335 -8.19 -0.11 3.73
N PRO A 336 -7.50 -1.20 4.10
CA PRO A 336 -6.90 -2.13 3.14
C PRO A 336 -7.87 -2.60 2.05
N HIS A 337 -9.09 -3.01 2.42
CA HIS A 337 -10.11 -3.49 1.49
C HIS A 337 -10.72 -2.35 0.64
N MET A 338 -10.82 -1.13 1.17
CA MET A 338 -11.29 0.03 0.42
C MET A 338 -10.22 0.54 -0.56
N ALA A 339 -8.95 0.51 -0.15
CA ALA A 339 -7.83 0.82 -1.04
C ALA A 339 -7.72 -0.18 -2.20
N LEU A 340 -7.94 -1.48 -1.92
CA LEU A 340 -7.99 -2.54 -2.94
C LEU A 340 -9.06 -2.25 -4.01
N LYS A 341 -10.27 -1.82 -3.62
CA LYS A 341 -11.33 -1.43 -4.57
C LYS A 341 -10.93 -0.32 -5.53
N ARG A 342 -10.07 0.60 -5.09
CA ARG A 342 -9.65 1.77 -5.87
C ARG A 342 -8.41 1.53 -6.72
N LEU A 343 -7.86 0.32 -6.70
CA LEU A 343 -6.77 -0.01 -7.61
C LEU A 343 -7.24 0.17 -9.07
N PRO A 344 -6.44 0.82 -9.91
CA PRO A 344 -6.79 1.04 -11.32
C PRO A 344 -6.74 -0.24 -12.15
N VAL A 345 -6.27 -1.33 -11.58
CA VAL A 345 -6.13 -2.65 -12.20
C VAL A 345 -7.01 -3.64 -11.44
N GLU A 346 -7.92 -4.29 -12.15
CA GLU A 346 -8.64 -5.43 -11.59
C GLU A 346 -7.64 -6.50 -11.19
N SER A 347 -7.75 -6.97 -9.95
CA SER A 347 -6.76 -7.86 -9.35
C SER A 347 -7.44 -9.00 -8.63
N THR A 348 -6.91 -10.21 -8.76
CA THR A 348 -7.30 -11.40 -8.00
C THR A 348 -6.04 -12.14 -7.57
N ILE A 349 -5.83 -12.20 -6.26
CA ILE A 349 -4.73 -12.93 -5.63
C ILE A 349 -5.37 -13.91 -4.66
N ASP A 350 -5.22 -15.23 -4.93
CA ASP A 350 -5.89 -16.24 -4.11
C ASP A 350 -5.38 -16.18 -2.67
N THR A 351 -4.06 -16.01 -2.48
CA THR A 351 -3.44 -15.92 -1.16
C THR A 351 -2.32 -14.88 -1.12
N LEU A 352 -2.46 -13.89 -0.23
CA LEU A 352 -1.38 -13.00 0.18
C LEU A 352 -0.72 -13.59 1.43
N GLN A 353 0.56 -13.92 1.35
CA GLN A 353 1.35 -14.50 2.43
C GLN A 353 2.27 -13.44 3.04
N LEU A 354 2.11 -13.19 4.33
CA LEU A 354 3.01 -12.33 5.11
C LEU A 354 3.99 -13.22 5.89
N ARG A 355 5.28 -12.86 5.89
CA ARG A 355 6.33 -13.61 6.59
C ARG A 355 7.35 -12.63 7.19
N GLY A 356 7.24 -12.43 8.51
CA GLY A 356 8.16 -11.56 9.25
C GLY A 356 8.01 -10.07 8.94
N VAL A 357 6.76 -9.58 8.91
CA VAL A 357 6.46 -8.15 8.68
C VAL A 357 6.42 -7.42 10.02
N ASN A 358 7.14 -6.31 10.13
CA ASN A 358 7.12 -5.43 11.29
C ASN A 358 6.37 -4.15 10.95
N VAL A 359 5.45 -3.75 11.83
CA VAL A 359 4.69 -2.50 11.71
C VAL A 359 4.90 -1.66 12.95
N ALA A 360 5.31 -0.41 12.77
CA ALA A 360 5.41 0.59 13.83
C ALA A 360 4.47 1.75 13.50
N TYR A 361 3.40 1.91 14.28
CA TYR A 361 2.46 3.02 14.16
C TYR A 361 2.72 4.03 15.27
N THR A 362 3.13 5.24 14.90
CA THR A 362 3.52 6.31 15.82
C THR A 362 2.55 7.50 15.71
N GLU A 363 2.03 7.97 16.83
CA GLU A 363 1.29 9.22 16.94
C GLU A 363 2.07 10.24 17.77
N TYR A 364 2.19 11.46 17.29
CA TYR A 364 2.60 12.61 18.08
C TYR A 364 1.37 13.25 18.72
N ASN A 365 1.39 13.37 20.05
CA ASN A 365 0.32 14.00 20.83
C ASN A 365 0.75 15.43 21.23
N PRO A 366 0.06 16.49 20.77
CA PRO A 366 0.41 17.87 21.11
C PRO A 366 0.22 18.20 22.60
N ILE A 367 -0.63 17.45 23.31
CA ILE A 367 -0.93 17.69 24.74
C ILE A 367 0.25 17.21 25.61
N SER A 368 0.73 15.99 25.39
CA SER A 368 1.87 15.44 26.12
C SER A 368 3.20 15.88 25.52
N GLN A 369 3.21 16.42 24.30
CA GLN A 369 4.39 16.71 23.47
C GLN A 369 5.28 15.47 23.23
N GLU A 370 4.70 14.28 23.36
CA GLU A 370 5.42 13.01 23.22
C GLU A 370 4.87 12.18 22.06
N LYS A 371 5.68 11.22 21.62
CA LYS A 371 5.32 10.22 20.60
C LYS A 371 4.96 8.91 21.28
N GLY A 372 3.77 8.37 20.99
CA GLY A 372 3.39 7.02 21.37
C GLY A 372 3.48 6.09 20.17
N THR A 373 4.16 4.95 20.32
CA THR A 373 4.35 3.98 19.23
C THR A 373 3.79 2.62 19.60
N VAL A 374 2.93 2.08 18.73
CA VAL A 374 2.46 0.69 18.77
C VAL A 374 3.33 -0.14 17.82
N HIS A 375 3.98 -1.16 18.36
CA HIS A 375 4.76 -2.12 17.60
C HIS A 375 3.99 -3.43 17.41
N ILE A 376 3.88 -3.89 16.16
CA ILE A 376 3.42 -5.22 15.76
C ILE A 376 4.59 -5.87 15.04
N ASP A 377 5.25 -6.82 15.70
CA ASP A 377 6.48 -7.41 15.20
C ASP A 377 6.26 -8.84 14.73
N ARG A 378 7.07 -9.27 13.75
CA ARG A 378 7.06 -10.61 13.15
C ARG A 378 5.68 -11.06 12.67
N LEU A 379 4.87 -10.12 12.17
CA LEU A 379 3.55 -10.44 11.62
C LEU A 379 3.69 -11.50 10.51
N THR A 380 3.04 -12.62 10.70
CA THR A 380 3.09 -13.80 9.83
C THR A 380 1.69 -14.36 9.68
N GLY A 381 1.34 -14.86 8.51
CA GLY A 381 0.05 -15.46 8.25
C GLY A 381 -0.37 -15.34 6.80
N ASN A 382 -1.65 -15.57 6.55
CA ASN A 382 -2.21 -15.56 5.21
C ASN A 382 -3.45 -14.67 5.15
N ILE A 383 -3.64 -14.01 4.01
CA ILE A 383 -4.86 -13.28 3.66
C ILE A 383 -5.41 -13.92 2.39
N TYR A 384 -6.61 -14.48 2.49
CA TYR A 384 -7.26 -15.20 1.40
C TYR A 384 -8.23 -14.29 0.65
N ASN A 385 -8.43 -14.56 -0.64
CA ASN A 385 -9.38 -13.88 -1.52
C ASN A 385 -9.16 -12.35 -1.59
N VAL A 386 -7.93 -11.95 -1.91
CA VAL A 386 -7.59 -10.53 -2.11
C VAL A 386 -7.98 -10.13 -3.52
N THR A 387 -9.18 -9.58 -3.70
CA THR A 387 -9.71 -9.28 -5.05
C THR A 387 -10.57 -8.01 -5.08
N ASN A 388 -10.54 -7.30 -6.23
CA ASN A 388 -11.50 -6.27 -6.63
C ASN A 388 -12.18 -6.61 -7.97
N ASP A 389 -11.99 -7.84 -8.47
CA ASP A 389 -12.65 -8.36 -9.68
C ASP A 389 -14.12 -8.71 -9.38
N SER A 390 -15.05 -8.18 -10.16
CA SER A 390 -16.48 -8.34 -9.95
C SER A 390 -16.95 -9.80 -10.01
N THR A 391 -16.37 -10.59 -10.91
CA THR A 391 -16.69 -12.03 -11.05
C THR A 391 -16.25 -12.83 -9.82
N SER A 392 -15.10 -12.50 -9.26
CA SER A 392 -14.61 -13.14 -8.03
C SER A 392 -15.45 -12.72 -6.81
N LEU A 393 -15.81 -11.44 -6.72
CA LEU A 393 -16.64 -10.89 -5.65
C LEU A 393 -18.05 -11.45 -5.62
N SER A 394 -18.64 -11.79 -6.77
CA SER A 394 -19.97 -12.45 -6.82
C SER A 394 -19.96 -13.85 -6.19
N LYS A 395 -18.81 -14.54 -6.19
CA LYS A 395 -18.64 -15.87 -5.58
C LYS A 395 -18.31 -15.77 -4.10
N ASN A 396 -17.44 -14.84 -3.71
CA ASN A 396 -17.03 -14.63 -2.33
C ASN A 396 -16.68 -13.16 -2.09
N LYS A 397 -17.50 -12.49 -1.28
CA LYS A 397 -17.33 -11.07 -0.92
C LYS A 397 -16.40 -10.82 0.26
N TYR A 398 -15.83 -11.85 0.88
CA TYR A 398 -14.97 -11.69 2.05
C TYR A 398 -13.52 -12.01 1.75
N ALA A 399 -12.61 -11.11 2.12
CA ALA A 399 -11.20 -11.45 2.30
C ALA A 399 -10.95 -11.75 3.77
N VAL A 400 -10.26 -12.85 4.04
CA VAL A 400 -10.01 -13.33 5.40
C VAL A 400 -8.52 -13.29 5.68
N ALA A 401 -8.12 -12.47 6.65
CA ALA A 401 -6.76 -12.45 7.19
C ALA A 401 -6.70 -13.30 8.47
N ASP A 402 -5.72 -14.20 8.55
CA ASP A 402 -5.43 -15.06 9.69
C ASP A 402 -3.95 -14.88 10.02
N LEU A 403 -3.65 -14.19 11.12
CA LEU A 403 -2.35 -13.58 11.36
C LEU A 403 -1.88 -13.77 12.80
N ASP A 404 -0.61 -14.11 12.94
CA ASP A 404 0.13 -14.17 14.20
C ASP A 404 1.20 -13.07 14.26
N ALA A 405 1.41 -12.48 15.43
CA ALA A 405 2.38 -11.42 15.63
C ALA A 405 2.83 -11.34 17.11
N TYR A 406 3.73 -10.41 17.39
CA TYR A 406 4.05 -9.96 18.74
C TYR A 406 3.62 -8.49 18.90
N LEU A 407 2.76 -8.23 19.86
CA LEU A 407 2.33 -6.87 20.21
C LEU A 407 3.33 -6.27 21.20
N ILE A 408 3.81 -5.05 20.91
CA ILE A 408 4.73 -4.28 21.76
C ILE A 408 5.98 -5.11 22.16
N ARG A 409 6.46 -5.97 21.24
CA ARG A 409 7.61 -6.86 21.44
C ARG A 409 7.50 -7.82 22.64
N ALA A 410 6.30 -8.03 23.17
CA ALA A 410 6.08 -8.74 24.42
C ALA A 410 5.03 -9.84 24.32
N ALA A 411 3.82 -9.51 23.91
CA ALA A 411 2.69 -10.43 23.93
C ALA A 411 2.49 -11.09 22.57
N GLN A 412 2.27 -12.39 22.55
CA GLN A 412 1.77 -13.07 21.35
C GLN A 412 0.38 -12.56 21.02
N LEU A 413 0.15 -12.24 19.76
CA LEU A 413 -1.13 -11.82 19.20
C LEU A 413 -1.51 -12.80 18.10
N HIS A 414 -2.70 -13.38 18.21
CA HIS A 414 -3.38 -14.02 17.08
C HIS A 414 -4.59 -13.17 16.72
N ILE A 415 -4.76 -12.82 15.43
CA ILE A 415 -5.88 -12.01 14.97
C ILE A 415 -6.45 -12.54 13.65
N ARG A 416 -7.78 -12.68 13.62
CA ARG A 416 -8.51 -13.00 12.41
C ARG A 416 -9.39 -11.81 12.02
N ILE A 417 -9.22 -11.34 10.77
CA ILE A 417 -9.96 -10.19 10.24
C ILE A 417 -10.76 -10.63 9.02
N ASN A 418 -12.06 -10.34 9.00
CA ASN A 418 -12.92 -10.59 7.84
C ASN A 418 -13.32 -9.25 7.21
N PHE A 419 -12.74 -8.94 6.06
CA PHE A 419 -13.03 -7.73 5.30
C PHE A 419 -14.20 -7.97 4.35
N ASN A 420 -15.26 -7.17 4.45
CA ASN A 420 -16.33 -7.18 3.46
C ASN A 420 -15.91 -6.34 2.25
N LEU A 421 -15.48 -6.99 1.19
CA LEU A 421 -14.99 -6.35 -0.03
C LEU A 421 -16.08 -5.59 -0.81
N LEU A 422 -17.36 -5.85 -0.58
CA LEU A 422 -18.48 -5.13 -1.19
C LEU A 422 -18.98 -3.96 -0.34
N ALA A 423 -18.59 -3.88 0.94
CA ALA A 423 -19.06 -2.81 1.83
C ALA A 423 -18.75 -1.42 1.28
N THR A 424 -19.72 -0.52 1.36
CA THR A 424 -19.57 0.91 1.02
C THR A 424 -19.11 1.74 2.21
N ASN A 425 -19.45 1.28 3.41
CA ASN A 425 -19.14 1.87 4.69
C ASN A 425 -17.87 1.31 5.36
N ALA A 426 -16.96 0.71 4.57
CA ALA A 426 -15.73 0.11 5.04
C ALA A 426 -15.90 -0.92 6.17
N ALA A 427 -16.99 -1.68 6.17
CA ALA A 427 -17.29 -2.67 7.22
C ALA A 427 -16.35 -3.87 7.20
N PHE A 428 -15.88 -4.26 8.39
CA PHE A 428 -15.10 -5.49 8.63
C PHE A 428 -15.31 -5.96 10.07
N THR A 429 -14.90 -7.19 10.37
CA THR A 429 -14.89 -7.72 11.75
C THR A 429 -13.51 -8.22 12.09
N PHE A 430 -13.15 -8.16 13.36
CA PHE A 430 -11.90 -8.75 13.83
C PHE A 430 -12.06 -9.36 15.22
N LYS A 431 -11.47 -10.55 15.38
CA LYS A 431 -11.38 -11.29 16.63
C LYS A 431 -9.93 -11.56 16.92
N GLY A 432 -9.53 -11.51 18.17
CA GLY A 432 -8.14 -11.77 18.51
C GLY A 432 -7.94 -12.24 19.93
N HIS A 433 -6.79 -12.84 20.09
CA HIS A 433 -6.26 -13.32 21.35
C HIS A 433 -4.88 -12.70 21.59
N ILE A 434 -4.68 -12.08 22.75
CA ILE A 434 -3.39 -11.57 23.19
C ILE A 434 -2.96 -12.38 24.43
N GLY A 435 -1.79 -12.96 24.37
CA GLY A 435 -1.21 -13.77 25.46
C GLY A 435 -0.66 -12.94 26.61
N LYS A 436 0.10 -13.60 27.48
CA LYS A 436 0.70 -13.01 28.70
C LYS A 436 1.55 -11.79 28.39
N MET A 437 1.43 -10.76 29.23
CA MET A 437 2.16 -9.50 29.07
C MET A 437 2.30 -8.76 30.40
N ASP A 438 3.50 -8.22 30.68
CA ASP A 438 3.67 -7.19 31.69
C ASP A 438 3.11 -5.86 31.19
N MET A 439 2.10 -5.32 31.89
CA MET A 439 1.45 -4.07 31.49
C MET A 439 2.36 -2.85 31.57
N VAL A 440 3.47 -2.90 32.32
CA VAL A 440 4.48 -1.82 32.37
C VAL A 440 5.06 -1.55 30.97
N LYS A 441 5.11 -2.55 30.11
CA LYS A 441 5.56 -2.42 28.69
C LYS A 441 4.63 -1.54 27.84
N LEU A 442 3.41 -1.28 28.28
CA LEU A 442 2.49 -0.33 27.65
C LEU A 442 2.83 1.14 27.94
N ASN A 443 3.73 1.44 28.88
CA ASN A 443 4.03 2.80 29.31
C ASN A 443 4.46 3.76 28.17
N PRO A 444 5.23 3.36 27.16
CA PRO A 444 5.55 4.27 26.05
C PRO A 444 4.30 4.77 25.30
N LEU A 445 3.23 3.96 25.30
CA LEU A 445 1.95 4.30 24.70
C LEU A 445 1.01 4.99 25.68
N SER A 446 0.83 4.42 26.88
CA SER A 446 -0.13 4.91 27.88
C SER A 446 0.24 6.27 28.46
N LYS A 447 1.54 6.58 28.64
CA LYS A 447 2.02 7.91 29.04
C LYS A 447 1.79 8.94 27.94
N ALA A 448 2.28 8.65 26.73
CA ALA A 448 2.22 9.59 25.62
C ALA A 448 0.79 9.88 25.16
N LEU A 449 -0.07 8.86 25.08
CA LEU A 449 -1.40 8.99 24.49
C LEU A 449 -2.56 9.02 25.52
N GLY A 450 -2.34 8.49 26.72
CA GLY A 450 -3.36 8.34 27.74
C GLY A 450 -3.08 9.09 29.04
N LEU A 451 -1.94 9.74 29.19
CA LEU A 451 -1.48 10.38 30.43
C LEU A 451 -1.58 9.48 31.66
N VAL A 452 -1.32 8.19 31.47
CA VAL A 452 -1.37 7.16 32.50
C VAL A 452 -0.02 6.45 32.58
N LYS A 453 0.56 6.37 33.78
CA LYS A 453 1.75 5.56 34.07
C LYS A 453 1.32 4.27 34.75
N ILE A 454 1.63 3.14 34.18
CA ILE A 454 1.42 1.82 34.75
C ILE A 454 2.62 1.50 35.63
N GLN A 455 2.38 1.30 36.96
CA GLN A 455 3.43 0.95 37.92
C GLN A 455 3.65 -0.56 38.00
N SER A 456 2.57 -1.33 37.94
CA SER A 456 2.59 -2.80 37.89
C SER A 456 1.33 -3.32 37.23
N GLY A 457 1.31 -4.60 36.86
CA GLY A 457 0.16 -5.31 36.33
C GLY A 457 0.60 -6.42 35.38
N GLN A 458 -0.01 -7.59 35.52
CA GLN A 458 0.25 -8.75 34.67
C GLN A 458 -1.02 -9.16 33.94
N VAL A 459 -1.02 -9.05 32.63
CA VAL A 459 -2.04 -9.67 31.78
C VAL A 459 -1.73 -11.14 31.65
N GLN A 460 -2.74 -11.98 31.84
CA GLN A 460 -2.66 -13.42 31.54
C GLN A 460 -3.18 -13.69 30.12
N GLN A 461 -4.26 -13.01 29.73
CA GLN A 461 -4.94 -13.23 28.47
C GLN A 461 -5.91 -12.07 28.17
N ILE A 462 -6.04 -11.72 26.91
CA ILE A 462 -7.09 -10.81 26.40
C ILE A 462 -7.73 -11.46 25.20
N ASP A 463 -9.07 -11.57 25.21
CA ASP A 463 -9.88 -11.99 24.08
C ASP A 463 -10.83 -10.88 23.68
N PHE A 464 -10.98 -10.63 22.39
CA PHE A 464 -11.86 -9.61 21.86
C PHE A 464 -12.56 -10.04 20.58
N ASP A 465 -13.81 -9.55 20.41
CA ASP A 465 -14.63 -9.72 19.21
C ASP A 465 -15.26 -8.38 18.84
N VAL A 466 -14.92 -7.84 17.67
CA VAL A 466 -15.21 -6.46 17.29
C VAL A 466 -15.75 -6.38 15.87
N LYS A 467 -16.83 -5.60 15.71
CA LYS A 467 -17.36 -5.16 14.41
C LYS A 467 -16.95 -3.71 14.19
N ALA A 468 -16.45 -3.38 13.01
CA ALA A 468 -15.93 -2.07 12.68
C ALA A 468 -16.44 -1.56 11.32
N SER A 469 -16.45 -0.23 11.17
CA SER A 469 -16.84 0.46 9.94
C SER A 469 -16.14 1.82 9.83
N ASP A 470 -16.53 2.61 8.84
CA ASP A 470 -16.15 4.03 8.71
C ASP A 470 -16.52 4.89 9.92
N LYS A 471 -17.58 4.54 10.66
CA LYS A 471 -18.07 5.28 11.84
C LYS A 471 -17.34 4.90 13.13
N GLY A 472 -16.70 3.72 13.19
CA GLY A 472 -16.02 3.28 14.41
C GLY A 472 -16.11 1.78 14.64
N SER A 473 -16.04 1.37 15.90
CA SER A 473 -16.10 -0.04 16.28
C SER A 473 -16.98 -0.28 17.49
N ARG A 474 -17.58 -1.47 17.54
CA ARG A 474 -18.35 -1.99 18.67
C ARG A 474 -18.03 -3.46 18.87
N GLY A 475 -17.91 -3.88 20.12
CA GLY A 475 -17.60 -5.28 20.42
C GLY A 475 -17.45 -5.52 21.91
N THR A 476 -16.86 -6.65 22.24
CA THR A 476 -16.63 -7.06 23.63
C THR A 476 -15.19 -7.48 23.85
N MET A 477 -14.73 -7.36 25.09
CA MET A 477 -13.40 -7.81 25.52
C MET A 477 -13.49 -8.53 26.86
N GLN A 478 -12.76 -9.60 26.99
CA GLN A 478 -12.43 -10.23 28.27
C GLN A 478 -10.93 -10.13 28.50
N MET A 479 -10.51 -9.52 29.59
CA MET A 479 -9.10 -9.39 29.94
C MET A 479 -8.87 -9.97 31.34
N TYR A 480 -8.00 -10.96 31.42
CA TYR A 480 -7.56 -11.60 32.66
C TYR A 480 -6.25 -10.95 33.11
N TYR A 481 -6.25 -10.33 34.27
CA TYR A 481 -5.08 -9.64 34.81
C TYR A 481 -5.08 -9.57 36.34
N ASN A 482 -3.91 -9.31 36.91
CA ASN A 482 -3.74 -9.11 38.34
C ASN A 482 -2.69 -8.04 38.65
N ASN A 483 -2.64 -7.61 39.93
CA ASN A 483 -1.65 -6.69 40.49
C ASN A 483 -1.52 -5.35 39.75
N LEU A 484 -2.63 -4.84 39.18
CA LEU A 484 -2.61 -3.57 38.45
C LEU A 484 -2.52 -2.38 39.41
N LYS A 485 -1.47 -1.57 39.23
CA LYS A 485 -1.32 -0.25 39.86
C LYS A 485 -1.00 0.78 38.80
N ILE A 486 -1.72 1.90 38.81
CA ILE A 486 -1.50 3.01 37.88
C ILE A 486 -1.35 4.34 38.60
N GLU A 487 -0.80 5.30 37.91
CA GLU A 487 -0.62 6.69 38.31
C GLU A 487 -1.10 7.59 37.15
N LEU A 488 -2.01 8.56 37.47
CA LEU A 488 -2.44 9.56 36.49
C LEU A 488 -1.39 10.68 36.42
N LEU A 489 -1.04 11.10 35.23
CA LEU A 489 -0.09 12.19 34.99
C LEU A 489 -0.84 13.49 34.74
N LYS A 490 -0.27 14.62 35.17
CA LYS A 490 -0.74 15.96 34.79
C LYS A 490 -0.27 16.32 33.39
N GLU A 491 -1.05 17.15 32.68
CA GLU A 491 -0.49 17.95 31.59
C GLU A 491 0.70 18.76 32.08
N GLY A 492 1.76 18.84 31.29
CA GLY A 492 2.85 19.77 31.54
C GLY A 492 2.35 21.20 31.35
N GLU A 493 2.69 22.09 32.25
CA GLU A 493 2.58 23.53 32.04
C GLU A 493 3.64 23.96 31.04
N ASP A 494 3.31 24.89 30.16
CA ASP A 494 4.13 25.39 29.02
C ASP A 494 5.57 24.85 28.88
N GLY A 495 5.73 23.81 28.05
CA GLY A 495 7.03 23.24 27.69
C GLY A 495 7.67 22.27 28.70
N GLN A 496 7.03 21.96 29.80
CA GLN A 496 7.49 20.98 30.78
C GLN A 496 6.86 19.60 30.58
N PRO A 497 7.60 18.49 30.79
CA PRO A 497 7.02 17.14 30.72
C PRO A 497 5.94 16.92 31.79
N ALA A 498 4.97 16.08 31.48
CA ALA A 498 3.83 15.77 32.35
C ALA A 498 4.24 15.36 33.76
N LYS A 499 3.78 16.09 34.79
CA LYS A 499 4.13 15.87 36.19
C LYS A 499 3.07 15.06 36.97
N LYS A 500 3.46 14.46 38.09
CA LYS A 500 2.62 13.64 38.98
C LYS A 500 1.46 14.43 39.63
N LYS A 501 0.22 13.93 39.54
CA LYS A 501 -0.95 14.51 40.21
C LYS A 501 -1.11 13.94 41.63
N GLY A 502 -0.54 14.55 42.64
CA GLY A 502 -0.53 14.01 44.00
C GLY A 502 -1.93 13.63 44.57
N LEU A 503 -2.89 14.52 44.60
CA LEU A 503 -4.22 14.25 45.23
C LEU A 503 -5.13 13.37 44.35
N LEU A 504 -5.11 13.53 43.04
CA LEU A 504 -5.91 12.74 42.09
C LEU A 504 -5.38 11.30 41.90
N SER A 505 -4.08 11.08 42.07
CA SER A 505 -3.51 9.74 42.07
C SER A 505 -3.96 8.90 43.25
N PHE A 506 -4.10 9.52 44.45
CA PHE A 506 -4.62 8.85 45.63
C PHE A 506 -6.11 8.45 45.46
N LEU A 507 -6.93 9.37 44.93
CA LEU A 507 -8.36 9.11 44.65
C LEU A 507 -8.58 8.09 43.54
N ALA A 508 -7.75 8.10 42.49
CA ALA A 508 -7.84 7.13 41.41
C ALA A 508 -7.52 5.69 41.86
N ASN A 509 -6.49 5.53 42.70
CA ASN A 509 -6.10 4.21 43.20
C ASN A 509 -7.12 3.63 44.22
N THR A 510 -7.90 4.50 44.90
CA THR A 510 -8.79 4.04 45.98
C THR A 510 -10.24 3.78 45.53
N LEU A 511 -10.71 4.34 44.43
CA LEU A 511 -12.14 4.39 44.12
C LEU A 511 -12.55 3.87 42.72
N ILE A 512 -11.69 3.78 41.74
CA ILE A 512 -12.09 3.59 40.34
C ILE A 512 -11.44 2.36 39.73
N ILE A 513 -10.19 2.03 40.07
CA ILE A 513 -9.39 1.02 39.39
C ILE A 513 -9.59 -0.33 40.07
N LYS A 514 -9.88 -1.30 39.23
CA LYS A 514 -9.90 -2.71 39.65
C LYS A 514 -8.52 -3.27 39.43
N ASP A 515 -7.90 -3.76 40.46
CA ASP A 515 -6.54 -4.27 40.49
C ASP A 515 -6.37 -5.68 39.85
N GLU A 516 -7.51 -6.40 39.71
CA GLU A 516 -7.56 -7.74 39.12
C GLU A 516 -8.87 -8.06 38.36
N ASN A 517 -8.82 -9.00 37.44
CA ASN A 517 -9.97 -9.60 36.79
C ASN A 517 -9.68 -11.07 36.41
N PRO A 518 -10.44 -12.06 36.91
CA PRO A 518 -11.57 -11.92 37.87
C PRO A 518 -11.11 -11.47 39.25
N SER A 519 -11.96 -10.73 39.96
CA SER A 519 -11.75 -10.48 41.38
C SER A 519 -12.09 -11.74 42.16
N LYS A 520 -11.44 -11.95 43.31
CA LYS A 520 -11.57 -13.17 44.13
C LYS A 520 -13.06 -13.55 44.35
N GLY A 521 -13.40 -14.77 43.95
CA GLY A 521 -14.75 -15.33 44.07
C GLY A 521 -15.82 -14.73 43.15
N LYS A 522 -15.41 -13.97 42.10
CA LYS A 522 -16.33 -13.38 41.10
C LYS A 522 -16.05 -13.90 39.70
N PRO A 523 -17.06 -13.97 38.83
CA PRO A 523 -16.82 -14.31 37.42
C PRO A 523 -15.98 -13.24 36.72
N VAL A 524 -15.37 -13.62 35.58
CA VAL A 524 -14.62 -12.70 34.70
C VAL A 524 -15.56 -11.59 34.20
N ARG A 525 -15.11 -10.37 34.32
CA ARG A 525 -15.84 -9.23 33.75
C ARG A 525 -15.55 -9.13 32.26
N SER A 526 -16.61 -8.93 31.48
CA SER A 526 -16.53 -8.50 30.09
C SER A 526 -16.67 -6.97 30.03
N ALA A 527 -15.93 -6.33 29.15
CA ALA A 527 -16.04 -4.90 28.88
C ALA A 527 -16.55 -4.67 27.46
N ASP A 528 -17.40 -3.67 27.31
CA ASP A 528 -17.86 -3.24 25.99
C ASP A 528 -16.79 -2.37 25.31
N ILE A 529 -16.54 -2.65 24.05
CA ILE A 529 -15.73 -1.80 23.18
C ILE A 529 -16.68 -0.90 22.40
N VAL A 530 -16.62 0.40 22.64
CA VAL A 530 -17.35 1.41 21.85
C VAL A 530 -16.37 2.52 21.48
N PHE A 531 -16.03 2.62 20.21
CA PHE A 531 -15.14 3.65 19.69
C PHE A 531 -15.82 4.38 18.53
N GLU A 532 -16.05 5.67 18.67
CA GLU A 532 -16.46 6.55 17.58
C GLU A 532 -15.23 7.07 16.86
N ARG A 533 -15.10 6.71 15.59
CA ARG A 533 -13.92 7.04 14.77
C ARG A 533 -14.05 8.44 14.19
N PRO A 534 -13.11 9.36 14.47
CA PRO A 534 -13.04 10.61 13.73
C PRO A 534 -12.59 10.34 12.27
N PRO A 535 -13.04 11.14 11.27
CA PRO A 535 -12.72 10.92 9.86
C PRO A 535 -11.21 10.81 9.55
N GLY A 536 -10.37 11.51 10.34
CA GLY A 536 -8.91 11.47 10.24
C GLY A 536 -8.23 10.21 10.80
N ALA A 537 -8.97 9.29 11.46
CA ALA A 537 -8.38 8.08 12.01
C ALA A 537 -8.15 7.01 10.94
N SER A 538 -6.93 6.46 10.89
CA SER A 538 -6.53 5.39 9.97
C SER A 538 -7.03 4.02 10.42
N PHE A 539 -6.83 3.00 9.58
CA PHE A 539 -7.11 1.60 9.91
C PHE A 539 -6.37 1.14 11.18
N PHE A 540 -5.07 1.43 11.27
CA PHE A 540 -4.28 1.07 12.45
C PHE A 540 -4.76 1.79 13.71
N ASN A 541 -5.12 3.08 13.58
CA ASN A 541 -5.70 3.84 14.68
C ASN A 541 -6.99 3.19 15.19
N LEU A 542 -7.89 2.78 14.30
CA LEU A 542 -9.14 2.11 14.66
C LEU A 542 -8.88 0.80 15.41
N LEU A 543 -7.99 -0.07 14.89
CA LEU A 543 -7.70 -1.36 15.52
C LEU A 543 -7.15 -1.19 16.95
N TRP A 544 -6.05 -0.42 17.10
CA TRP A 544 -5.39 -0.33 18.40
C TRP A 544 -6.25 0.41 19.43
N LYS A 545 -6.99 1.45 19.00
CA LYS A 545 -7.90 2.17 19.90
C LYS A 545 -9.07 1.32 20.36
N SER A 546 -9.63 0.47 19.52
CA SER A 546 -10.66 -0.48 19.93
C SER A 546 -10.18 -1.37 21.06
N VAL A 547 -8.99 -1.98 20.90
CA VAL A 547 -8.38 -2.84 21.93
C VAL A 547 -8.05 -2.04 23.19
N PHE A 548 -7.44 -0.86 23.04
CA PHE A 548 -7.08 0.00 24.16
C PHE A 548 -8.30 0.47 24.98
N ILE A 549 -9.40 0.81 24.30
CA ILE A 549 -10.66 1.18 24.97
C ILE A 549 -11.20 0.00 25.78
N GLY A 550 -11.24 -1.21 25.20
CA GLY A 550 -11.65 -2.41 25.91
C GLY A 550 -10.81 -2.67 27.16
N MET A 551 -9.48 -2.56 27.07
CA MET A 551 -8.59 -2.66 28.23
C MET A 551 -8.92 -1.61 29.30
N ARG A 552 -9.11 -0.35 28.90
CA ARG A 552 -9.43 0.77 29.77
C ARG A 552 -10.78 0.58 30.48
N GLU A 553 -11.81 0.14 29.76
CA GLU A 553 -13.12 -0.18 30.34
C GLU A 553 -13.03 -1.33 31.34
N THR A 554 -12.26 -2.39 31.03
CA THR A 554 -12.08 -3.55 31.92
C THR A 554 -11.46 -3.14 33.26
N VAL A 555 -10.49 -2.23 33.27
CA VAL A 555 -9.84 -1.75 34.49
C VAL A 555 -10.62 -0.64 35.23
N GLY A 556 -11.73 -0.18 34.67
CA GLY A 556 -12.61 0.83 35.29
C GLY A 556 -12.22 2.28 34.96
N LEU A 557 -11.35 2.52 34.02
CA LEU A 557 -10.93 3.86 33.56
C LEU A 557 -11.86 4.44 32.46
N GLY A 558 -12.91 3.74 32.07
CA GLY A 558 -13.85 4.15 31.01
C GLY A 558 -14.56 5.48 31.25
N ILE A 559 -14.54 5.94 32.46
CA ILE A 559 -15.17 7.21 32.88
C ILE A 559 -14.34 8.44 32.46
N ILE A 560 -13.05 8.26 32.11
CA ILE A 560 -12.16 9.36 31.75
C ILE A 560 -12.29 9.64 30.25
N PRO A 561 -12.86 10.77 29.79
CA PRO A 561 -12.97 11.08 28.36
C PRO A 561 -11.59 11.25 27.74
N MET A 562 -11.44 10.70 26.53
CA MET A 562 -10.19 10.85 25.75
C MET A 562 -10.13 12.18 24.96
N LYS A 563 -11.16 13.04 25.02
CA LYS A 563 -11.27 14.24 24.17
C LYS A 563 -10.51 15.46 24.71
N SER A 564 -10.52 15.67 26.03
CA SER A 564 -9.63 16.64 26.69
C SER A 564 -9.46 16.29 28.16
N PRO A 565 -8.31 16.61 28.80
CA PRO A 565 -8.09 16.42 30.23
C PRO A 565 -9.01 17.27 31.11
N GLU A 566 -9.44 18.45 30.64
CA GLU A 566 -10.37 19.32 31.39
C GLU A 566 -11.80 18.80 31.40
N GLU A 567 -12.33 18.31 30.28
CA GLU A 567 -13.62 17.63 30.22
C GLU A 567 -13.60 16.34 31.04
N GLY A 568 -12.48 15.63 31.02
CA GLY A 568 -12.23 14.48 31.87
C GLY A 568 -12.30 14.81 33.35
N ARG A 569 -11.74 15.94 33.78
CA ARG A 569 -11.84 16.45 35.17
C ARG A 569 -13.28 16.69 35.59
N LYS A 570 -14.04 17.46 34.78
CA LYS A 570 -15.43 17.82 35.13
C LYS A 570 -16.31 16.58 35.28
N VAL A 571 -16.16 15.60 34.35
CA VAL A 571 -16.95 14.35 34.41
C VAL A 571 -16.53 13.45 35.57
N VAL A 572 -15.22 13.34 35.88
CA VAL A 572 -14.73 12.54 37.02
C VAL A 572 -15.14 13.17 38.33
N VAL A 573 -15.03 14.50 38.50
CA VAL A 573 -15.46 15.22 39.70
C VAL A 573 -16.95 15.06 39.89
N LYS A 574 -17.78 15.30 38.89
CA LYS A 574 -19.24 15.13 38.96
C LYS A 574 -19.66 13.70 39.34
N LYS A 575 -19.06 12.68 38.74
CA LYS A 575 -19.38 11.28 39.10
C LYS A 575 -18.84 10.86 40.48
N LEU A 576 -17.78 11.47 40.96
CA LEU A 576 -17.30 11.25 42.33
C LEU A 576 -18.23 11.89 43.35
N GLU A 577 -18.78 13.07 43.05
CA GLU A 577 -19.80 13.74 43.87
C GLU A 577 -21.10 12.92 43.93
N GLU A 578 -21.62 12.50 42.77
CA GLU A 578 -22.80 11.62 42.68
C GLU A 578 -22.62 10.29 43.42
N ARG A 579 -21.39 9.74 43.50
CA ARG A 579 -21.10 8.52 44.27
C ARG A 579 -20.93 8.79 45.76
N LYS A 580 -20.44 9.96 46.15
CA LYS A 580 -20.43 10.36 47.56
C LYS A 580 -21.83 10.51 48.08
N GLU A 581 -22.69 11.28 47.40
CA GLU A 581 -24.12 11.44 47.76
C GLU A 581 -24.81 10.07 47.90
N LYS A 582 -24.71 9.19 46.92
CA LYS A 582 -25.28 7.84 47.02
C LYS A 582 -24.72 6.98 48.16
N ARG A 583 -23.49 7.24 48.63
CA ARG A 583 -22.91 6.55 49.78
C ARG A 583 -23.42 7.15 51.09
N GLU A 584 -23.61 8.45 51.15
CA GLU A 584 -24.18 9.14 52.28
C GLU A 584 -25.65 8.78 52.44
N ASP A 585 -26.41 8.79 51.36
CA ASP A 585 -27.82 8.34 51.35
C ASP A 585 -27.95 6.88 51.84
N ARG A 586 -27.10 5.95 51.36
CA ARG A 586 -27.10 4.57 51.85
C ARG A 586 -26.68 4.42 53.31
N LYS A 587 -25.80 5.29 53.83
CA LYS A 587 -25.45 5.30 55.24
C LYS A 587 -26.60 5.80 56.07
N GLN A 588 -27.29 6.85 55.60
CA GLN A 588 -28.46 7.43 56.25
C GLN A 588 -29.62 6.42 56.29
N GLU A 589 -29.93 5.81 55.15
CA GLU A 589 -30.94 4.75 55.06
C GLU A 589 -30.64 3.54 55.97
N ASN A 590 -29.36 3.17 56.11
CA ASN A 590 -28.98 2.12 57.05
C ASN A 590 -29.02 2.54 58.53
N GLN A 591 -28.79 3.82 58.83
CA GLN A 591 -28.97 4.36 60.16
C GLN A 591 -30.47 4.44 60.55
N ASP A 592 -31.30 4.93 59.63
CA ASP A 592 -32.76 4.98 59.83
C ASP A 592 -33.36 3.57 59.99
N LYS A 593 -32.87 2.59 59.19
CA LYS A 593 -33.26 1.17 59.38
C LYS A 593 -32.83 0.61 60.75
N LYS A 594 -31.68 1.02 61.29
CA LYS A 594 -31.24 0.62 62.64
C LYS A 594 -32.08 1.25 63.72
N GLN A 595 -32.34 2.57 63.62
CA GLN A 595 -33.22 3.28 64.55
C GLN A 595 -34.65 2.70 64.59
N ASN A 596 -35.26 2.51 63.43
CA ASN A 596 -36.58 1.90 63.32
C ASN A 596 -36.65 0.48 63.92
N ARG A 597 -35.55 -0.29 63.79
CA ARG A 597 -35.45 -1.60 64.44
C ARG A 597 -35.29 -1.52 65.93
N GLN A 598 -34.64 -0.47 66.44
CA GLN A 598 -34.43 -0.25 67.84
C GLN A 598 -35.75 0.23 68.52
N GLU A 599 -36.45 1.18 67.93
CA GLU A 599 -37.77 1.60 68.34
C GLU A 599 -38.81 0.46 68.35
N LYS A 600 -38.80 -0.39 67.34
CA LYS A 600 -39.66 -1.58 67.32
C LYS A 600 -39.32 -2.58 68.43
N ARG A 601 -38.05 -2.68 68.81
CA ARG A 601 -37.65 -3.53 69.96
C ARG A 601 -38.09 -2.93 71.31
N GLU A 602 -37.93 -1.64 71.48
CA GLU A 602 -38.37 -0.94 72.69
C GLU A 602 -39.91 -0.98 72.88
N LYS A 603 -40.67 -0.72 71.79
CA LYS A 603 -42.15 -0.88 71.83
C LYS A 603 -42.59 -2.31 72.12
N ARG A 604 -41.85 -3.31 71.64
CA ARG A 604 -42.10 -4.73 71.96
C ARG A 604 -41.75 -5.08 73.40
N GLN A 605 -40.71 -4.48 73.98
CA GLN A 605 -40.32 -4.67 75.37
C GLN A 605 -41.31 -3.97 76.32
N ALA A 606 -41.72 -2.74 76.00
CA ALA A 606 -42.76 -2.01 76.75
C ALA A 606 -44.09 -2.78 76.79
N ARG A 607 -44.58 -3.27 75.61
CA ARG A 607 -45.80 -4.08 75.58
C ARG A 607 -45.67 -5.42 76.34
N ARG A 608 -44.45 -6.00 76.43
CA ARG A 608 -44.22 -7.21 77.26
C ARG A 608 -44.19 -6.90 78.73
N ALA A 609 -43.65 -5.74 79.12
CA ALA A 609 -43.68 -5.26 80.53
C ALA A 609 -45.11 -4.93 81.00
N GLU A 610 -45.90 -4.22 80.15
CA GLU A 610 -47.33 -3.97 80.42
C GLU A 610 -48.13 -5.27 80.57
N LYS A 611 -47.91 -6.26 79.69
CA LYS A 611 -48.61 -7.55 79.83
C LYS A 611 -48.14 -8.37 81.01
N LYS A 612 -46.91 -8.16 81.51
CA LYS A 612 -46.44 -8.78 82.76
C LYS A 612 -47.02 -8.11 83.99
N ALA A 613 -47.04 -6.76 84.00
CA ALA A 613 -47.68 -6.00 85.07
C ALA A 613 -49.21 -6.25 85.21
N ALA A 614 -49.90 -6.41 84.05
CA ALA A 614 -51.31 -6.76 84.08
C ALA A 614 -51.61 -8.21 84.53
N LYS A 615 -50.65 -9.12 84.48
CA LYS A 615 -50.71 -10.50 84.97
C LYS A 615 -50.40 -10.60 86.49
N GLU A 616 -49.68 -9.66 87.03
CA GLU A 616 -49.35 -9.60 88.49
C GLU A 616 -50.42 -8.89 89.31
N GLN A 617 -51.44 -8.23 88.66
CA GLN A 617 -52.57 -7.56 89.29
C GLN A 617 -53.91 -8.31 89.16
N SER A 618 -53.93 -9.51 88.56
CA SER A 618 -55.03 -10.43 88.50
C SER A 618 -54.70 -11.70 89.34
#